data_2d168ba0c7ed5a372ecd719f9072fd98
#
_entry.id   2d168ba0c7ed5a372ecd719f9072fd98
#
_cell.length_a   1.000
_cell.length_b   1.000
_cell.length_c   1.000
_cell.angle_alpha   90.00
_cell.angle_beta   90.00
_cell.angle_gamma   90.00
#
_symmetry.space_group_name_H-M   'P 1'
#
loop_
_entity.id
_entity.type
_entity.pdbx_description
1 polymer ?
#
loop_
_entity_poly.entity_id
_entity_poly.type
_entity_poly.pdbx_seq_one_letter_code
_entity_poly.pdbx_strand_id
1 'polypeptide(L)'
;MRAAFAVWNDRIAPVFDVARQVRLVDEEEGSMEHAENAHLPDAPPAAKAVRLAEKGVGVLVCGAITQPLHAMITAHGIQVIPFIAGNIRDIIQAWLAGKLDDGSYAMPGCYGNVSRRRLGRGCLPNEEEGSRRAGNRGGGHHGWQGRGRMGGPSAGSSRVFCVCPHCGYREPHERGVPCYQKPCPSCGAEMTRE
;
A
#
# COMPACT_ATOMS: atom_id res chain seq x y z
N MET A 1 1.10 -2.69 26.21
CA MET A 1 1.83 -1.87 25.18
C MET A 1 0.82 -0.98 24.45
N ARG A 2 1.17 0.30 24.15
CA ARG A 2 0.23 1.24 23.52
C ARG A 2 0.38 1.23 21.99
N ALA A 3 -0.72 1.03 21.28
CA ALA A 3 -0.78 1.10 19.82
C ALA A 3 -1.55 2.33 19.34
N ALA A 4 -1.10 2.92 18.23
CA ALA A 4 -1.77 4.00 17.54
C ALA A 4 -2.29 3.51 16.18
N PHE A 5 -3.55 3.75 15.89
CA PHE A 5 -4.19 3.43 14.63
C PHE A 5 -4.54 4.74 13.90
N ALA A 6 -3.98 4.94 12.71
CA ALA A 6 -4.30 6.11 11.90
C ALA A 6 -5.76 6.05 11.42
N VAL A 7 -6.57 7.05 11.74
CA VAL A 7 -8.04 7.02 11.51
C VAL A 7 -8.48 8.07 10.52
N TRP A 8 -9.40 7.68 9.64
CA TRP A 8 -10.17 8.53 8.77
C TRP A 8 -11.55 7.90 8.53
N ASN A 9 -12.63 8.58 8.95
CA ASN A 9 -14.01 8.12 8.80
C ASN A 9 -14.24 6.66 9.26
N ASP A 10 -13.89 6.33 10.50
CA ASP A 10 -14.00 4.99 11.12
C ASP A 10 -13.24 3.87 10.38
N ARG A 11 -12.31 4.23 9.52
CA ARG A 11 -11.43 3.31 8.82
C ARG A 11 -9.97 3.68 9.06
N ILE A 12 -9.05 2.76 8.74
CA ILE A 12 -7.63 3.13 8.67
C ILE A 12 -7.46 4.19 7.59
N ALA A 13 -6.73 5.26 7.93
CA ALA A 13 -6.40 6.32 6.99
C ALA A 13 -5.56 5.75 5.83
N PRO A 14 -5.97 5.92 4.56
CA PRO A 14 -5.27 5.36 3.42
C PRO A 14 -3.81 5.81 3.33
N VAL A 15 -3.53 7.05 3.71
CA VAL A 15 -2.18 7.63 3.70
C VAL A 15 -1.92 8.30 5.05
N PHE A 16 -0.89 7.84 5.76
CA PHE A 16 -0.55 8.34 7.09
C PHE A 16 0.00 9.77 7.05
N ASP A 17 0.72 10.13 6.00
CA ASP A 17 1.36 11.44 5.87
C ASP A 17 0.35 12.60 6.00
N VAL A 18 -0.87 12.40 5.54
CA VAL A 18 -1.97 13.38 5.63
C VAL A 18 -2.98 13.07 6.73
N ALA A 19 -2.80 12.00 7.48
CA ALA A 19 -3.68 11.65 8.59
C ALA A 19 -3.59 12.71 9.72
N ARG A 20 -4.74 13.10 10.23
CA ARG A 20 -4.86 14.12 11.31
C ARG A 20 -5.26 13.55 12.65
N GLN A 21 -5.66 12.28 12.67
CA GLN A 21 -6.16 11.62 13.87
C GLN A 21 -5.58 10.21 13.99
N VAL A 22 -5.31 9.84 15.23
CA VAL A 22 -5.00 8.46 15.60
C VAL A 22 -5.91 8.05 16.77
N ARG A 23 -6.27 6.79 16.79
CA ARG A 23 -6.90 6.14 17.93
C ARG A 23 -5.83 5.38 18.69
N LEU A 24 -5.69 5.69 19.98
CA LEU A 24 -4.73 5.03 20.87
C LEU A 24 -5.46 3.90 21.61
N VAL A 25 -4.84 2.74 21.69
CA VAL A 25 -5.37 1.57 22.37
C VAL A 25 -4.25 0.95 23.20
N ASP A 26 -4.53 0.70 24.48
CA ASP A 26 -3.63 0.00 25.38
C ASP A 26 -3.95 -1.50 25.38
N GLU A 27 -2.94 -2.33 25.14
CA GLU A 27 -3.08 -3.79 25.08
C GLU A 27 -3.51 -4.39 26.42
N GLU A 28 -3.08 -3.79 27.52
CA GLU A 28 -3.35 -4.28 28.89
C GLU A 28 -4.81 -4.08 29.28
N GLU A 29 -5.48 -3.07 28.76
CA GLU A 29 -6.88 -2.80 29.04
C GLU A 29 -7.83 -3.63 28.15
N GLY A 30 -7.34 -4.26 27.08
CA GLY A 30 -8.02 -5.29 26.28
C GLY A 30 -9.36 -4.91 25.66
N SER A 31 -9.82 -3.68 25.89
CA SER A 31 -11.14 -3.23 25.51
C SER A 31 -11.09 -1.95 24.65
N MET A 32 -11.98 -1.88 23.65
CA MET A 32 -12.15 -0.68 22.83
C MET A 32 -12.77 0.50 23.60
N GLU A 33 -13.25 0.26 24.83
CA GLU A 33 -13.94 1.29 25.63
C GLU A 33 -13.00 2.37 26.14
N HIS A 34 -11.70 2.08 26.25
CA HIS A 34 -10.68 3.03 26.67
C HIS A 34 -9.84 3.63 25.52
N ALA A 35 -10.33 3.53 24.29
CA ALA A 35 -9.64 4.06 23.14
C ALA A 35 -9.67 5.60 23.13
N GLU A 36 -8.51 6.22 23.32
CA GLU A 36 -8.34 7.69 23.26
C GLU A 36 -8.15 8.14 21.80
N ASN A 37 -8.89 9.19 21.38
CA ASN A 37 -8.60 9.83 20.09
C ASN A 37 -7.58 10.95 20.31
N ALA A 38 -6.47 10.89 19.59
CA ALA A 38 -5.43 11.90 19.62
C ALA A 38 -5.31 12.62 18.28
N HIS A 39 -5.13 13.93 18.33
CA HIS A 39 -4.91 14.75 17.14
C HIS A 39 -3.43 14.77 16.77
N LEU A 40 -3.15 14.57 15.49
CA LEU A 40 -1.82 14.73 14.92
C LEU A 40 -1.69 16.13 14.32
N PRO A 41 -0.53 16.80 14.51
CA PRO A 41 -0.31 18.12 13.94
C PRO A 41 -0.32 18.06 12.39
N ASP A 42 -0.85 19.10 11.76
CA ASP A 42 -0.76 19.34 10.31
C ASP A 42 0.64 19.85 9.88
N ALA A 43 1.59 19.82 10.79
CA ALA A 43 2.94 20.34 10.70
C ALA A 43 3.89 19.31 10.05
N PRO A 44 5.19 19.64 9.88
CA PRO A 44 6.14 18.79 9.17
C PRO A 44 6.15 17.35 9.70
N PRO A 45 6.48 16.36 8.86
CA PRO A 45 6.42 14.94 9.19
C PRO A 45 7.08 14.57 10.52
N ALA A 46 8.20 15.23 10.87
CA ALA A 46 8.90 15.03 12.13
C ALA A 46 8.02 15.32 13.36
N ALA A 47 7.12 16.30 13.30
CA ALA A 47 6.25 16.63 14.42
C ALA A 47 5.23 15.52 14.73
N LYS A 48 4.82 14.75 13.72
CA LYS A 48 3.95 13.57 13.92
C LYS A 48 4.71 12.45 14.66
N ALA A 49 5.97 12.21 14.31
CA ALA A 49 6.80 11.21 14.97
C ALA A 49 7.02 11.58 16.47
N VAL A 50 7.37 12.83 16.73
CA VAL A 50 7.51 13.35 18.11
C VAL A 50 6.21 13.20 18.88
N ARG A 51 5.06 13.58 18.28
CA ARG A 51 3.76 13.49 18.95
C ARG A 51 3.36 12.07 19.32
N LEU A 52 3.66 11.09 18.47
CA LEU A 52 3.46 9.67 18.79
C LEU A 52 4.35 9.21 19.93
N ALA A 53 5.61 9.62 19.94
CA ALA A 53 6.56 9.30 21.00
C ALA A 53 6.13 9.91 22.36
N GLU A 54 5.70 11.17 22.37
CA GLU A 54 5.16 11.85 23.57
C GLU A 54 3.94 11.12 24.15
N LYS A 55 3.13 10.49 23.30
CA LYS A 55 1.97 9.70 23.73
C LYS A 55 2.33 8.27 24.18
N GLY A 56 3.61 7.92 24.20
CA GLY A 56 4.08 6.58 24.61
C GLY A 56 3.69 5.46 23.65
N VAL A 57 3.52 5.78 22.36
CA VAL A 57 3.16 4.79 21.35
C VAL A 57 4.33 3.85 21.08
N GLY A 58 4.09 2.54 21.19
CA GLY A 58 5.06 1.50 20.81
C GLY A 58 4.83 0.92 19.42
N VAL A 59 3.57 0.94 18.94
CA VAL A 59 3.19 0.42 17.62
C VAL A 59 2.31 1.41 16.88
N LEU A 60 2.61 1.67 15.60
CA LEU A 60 1.75 2.43 14.70
C LEU A 60 1.18 1.52 13.61
N VAL A 61 -0.14 1.45 13.50
CA VAL A 61 -0.86 0.76 12.43
C VAL A 61 -1.44 1.79 11.46
N CYS A 62 -1.07 1.72 10.18
CA CYS A 62 -1.48 2.72 9.20
C CYS A 62 -1.62 2.14 7.78
N GLY A 63 -2.16 2.94 6.86
CA GLY A 63 -2.15 2.65 5.43
C GLY A 63 -0.77 2.89 4.81
N ALA A 64 -0.73 3.53 3.65
CA ALA A 64 0.53 3.93 3.03
C ALA A 64 1.23 4.99 3.88
N ILE A 65 2.56 4.94 3.92
CA ILE A 65 3.41 5.91 4.61
C ILE A 65 4.66 6.14 3.76
N THR A 66 5.13 7.38 3.68
CA THR A 66 6.39 7.69 2.99
C THR A 66 7.58 7.14 3.76
N GLN A 67 8.62 6.75 3.03
CA GLN A 67 9.83 6.19 3.61
C GLN A 67 10.53 7.14 4.60
N PRO A 68 10.66 8.44 4.33
CA PRO A 68 11.24 9.38 5.30
C PRO A 68 10.47 9.42 6.63
N LEU A 69 9.13 9.47 6.58
CA LEU A 69 8.30 9.50 7.79
C LEU A 69 8.36 8.17 8.55
N HIS A 70 8.35 7.04 7.83
CA HIS A 70 8.55 5.72 8.42
C HIS A 70 9.87 5.63 9.19
N ALA A 71 10.98 6.09 8.58
CA ALA A 71 12.29 6.09 9.21
C ALA A 71 12.35 6.98 10.47
N MET A 72 11.72 8.17 10.42
CA MET A 72 11.63 9.06 11.59
C MET A 72 10.87 8.40 12.75
N ILE A 73 9.73 7.76 12.48
CA ILE A 73 8.93 7.09 13.51
C ILE A 73 9.69 5.92 14.12
N THR A 74 10.35 5.12 13.28
CA THR A 74 11.16 3.98 13.73
C THR A 74 12.37 4.44 14.56
N ALA A 75 12.96 5.60 14.25
CA ALA A 75 14.05 6.20 15.02
C ALA A 75 13.62 6.55 16.46
N HIS A 76 12.34 6.79 16.71
CA HIS A 76 11.78 6.95 18.06
C HIS A 76 11.45 5.64 18.77
N GLY A 77 11.83 4.48 18.20
CA GLY A 77 11.56 3.16 18.78
C GLY A 77 10.13 2.66 18.54
N ILE A 78 9.36 3.31 17.68
CA ILE A 78 7.98 2.93 17.38
C ILE A 78 7.99 1.92 16.21
N GLN A 79 7.42 0.75 16.41
CA GLN A 79 7.22 -0.23 15.35
C GLN A 79 6.11 0.24 14.41
N VAL A 80 6.36 0.26 13.10
CA VAL A 80 5.35 0.64 12.10
C VAL A 80 4.83 -0.60 11.39
N ILE A 81 3.49 -0.76 11.37
CA ILE A 81 2.77 -1.78 10.60
C ILE A 81 2.03 -1.07 9.46
N PRO A 82 2.65 -0.89 8.30
CA PRO A 82 2.08 -0.16 7.18
C PRO A 82 1.22 -1.05 6.30
N PHE A 83 0.53 -0.43 5.33
CA PHE A 83 -0.28 -1.07 4.30
C PHE A 83 -1.46 -1.89 4.83
N ILE A 84 -2.05 -1.42 5.93
CA ILE A 84 -3.30 -1.95 6.48
C ILE A 84 -4.47 -1.12 5.96
N ALA A 85 -5.57 -1.79 5.62
CA ALA A 85 -6.81 -1.18 5.18
C ALA A 85 -8.02 -1.92 5.75
N GLY A 86 -9.06 -1.20 6.12
CA GLY A 86 -10.29 -1.78 6.64
C GLY A 86 -10.98 -0.90 7.69
N ASN A 87 -12.01 -1.46 8.32
CA ASN A 87 -12.70 -0.81 9.42
C ASN A 87 -11.81 -0.79 10.66
N ILE A 88 -11.82 0.33 11.38
CA ILE A 88 -10.94 0.53 12.54
C ILE A 88 -11.22 -0.48 13.67
N ARG A 89 -12.49 -0.82 13.90
CA ARG A 89 -12.89 -1.76 14.96
C ARG A 89 -12.36 -3.16 14.70
N ASP A 90 -12.54 -3.64 13.48
CA ASP A 90 -12.10 -4.98 13.08
C ASP A 90 -10.58 -5.12 13.18
N ILE A 91 -9.86 -4.05 12.80
CA ILE A 91 -8.39 -4.03 12.83
C ILE A 91 -7.87 -3.97 14.27
N ILE A 92 -8.49 -3.19 15.16
CA ILE A 92 -8.13 -3.17 16.59
C ILE A 92 -8.37 -4.55 17.20
N GLN A 93 -9.50 -5.19 16.93
CA GLN A 93 -9.79 -6.54 17.43
C GLN A 93 -8.79 -7.58 16.90
N ALA A 94 -8.44 -7.50 15.61
CA ALA A 94 -7.44 -8.38 15.01
C ALA A 94 -6.05 -8.16 15.63
N TRP A 95 -5.69 -6.92 15.94
CA TRP A 95 -4.43 -6.58 16.61
C TRP A 95 -4.40 -7.15 18.04
N LEU A 96 -5.44 -6.93 18.84
CA LEU A 96 -5.57 -7.49 20.20
C LEU A 96 -5.53 -9.03 20.21
N ALA A 97 -6.09 -9.66 19.16
CA ALA A 97 -6.06 -11.12 18.98
C ALA A 97 -4.73 -11.65 18.39
N GLY A 98 -3.76 -10.78 18.06
CA GLY A 98 -2.49 -11.16 17.43
C GLY A 98 -2.64 -11.66 15.98
N LYS A 99 -3.76 -11.35 15.30
CA LYS A 99 -4.12 -11.85 13.96
C LYS A 99 -3.96 -10.81 12.85
N LEU A 100 -3.31 -9.69 13.11
CA LEU A 100 -3.16 -8.63 12.11
C LEU A 100 -2.23 -9.04 10.96
N ASP A 101 -1.34 -10.01 11.20
CA ASP A 101 -0.32 -10.45 10.24
C ASP A 101 -0.79 -11.51 9.23
N ASP A 102 -2.03 -11.98 9.30
CA ASP A 102 -2.56 -13.03 8.42
C ASP A 102 -2.85 -12.56 6.98
N GLY A 103 -2.73 -11.25 6.72
CA GLY A 103 -2.91 -10.63 5.41
C GLY A 103 -4.33 -10.24 5.07
N SER A 104 -5.32 -10.60 5.89
CA SER A 104 -6.74 -10.29 5.67
C SER A 104 -7.01 -8.78 5.57
N TYR A 105 -6.21 -7.97 6.25
CA TYR A 105 -6.31 -6.52 6.29
C TYR A 105 -5.29 -5.81 5.41
N ALA A 106 -4.59 -6.55 4.54
CA ALA A 106 -3.61 -5.94 3.64
C ALA A 106 -4.30 -4.99 2.64
N MET A 107 -3.69 -3.82 2.42
CA MET A 107 -4.15 -2.87 1.43
C MET A 107 -4.20 -3.51 0.04
N PRO A 108 -5.23 -3.25 -0.79
CA PRO A 108 -5.33 -3.77 -2.14
C PRO A 108 -4.04 -3.50 -2.95
N GLY A 109 -3.54 -4.54 -3.62
CA GLY A 109 -2.26 -4.49 -4.35
C GLY A 109 -1.02 -4.86 -3.53
N CYS A 110 -1.13 -4.99 -2.20
CA CYS A 110 -0.01 -5.33 -1.31
C CYS A 110 -0.03 -6.80 -0.82
N TYR A 111 -0.88 -7.64 -1.37
CA TYR A 111 -1.08 -9.04 -0.94
C TYR A 111 0.18 -9.93 -1.01
N GLY A 112 1.15 -9.61 -1.85
CA GLY A 112 2.37 -10.41 -2.02
C GLY A 112 3.46 -10.21 -0.95
N ASN A 113 3.27 -9.31 0.01
CA ASN A 113 4.33 -8.87 0.92
C ASN A 113 4.12 -9.19 2.41
N VAL A 114 3.14 -10.03 2.75
CA VAL A 114 2.86 -10.40 4.16
C VAL A 114 4.09 -11.04 4.81
N SER A 115 4.79 -11.93 4.09
CA SER A 115 6.03 -12.55 4.59
C SER A 115 7.22 -11.58 4.71
N ARG A 116 7.21 -10.48 3.96
CA ARG A 116 8.26 -9.45 3.99
C ARG A 116 8.08 -8.44 5.14
N ARG A 117 6.88 -8.33 5.71
CA ARG A 117 6.62 -7.47 6.88
C ARG A 117 7.43 -7.86 8.09
N ARG A 118 7.64 -9.18 8.32
CA ARG A 118 8.50 -9.69 9.40
C ARG A 118 9.96 -9.22 9.32
N LEU A 119 10.40 -8.78 8.15
CA LEU A 119 11.78 -8.33 7.91
C LEU A 119 11.89 -6.79 7.79
N GLY A 120 10.81 -6.04 8.08
CA GLY A 120 10.81 -4.58 7.98
C GLY A 120 10.93 -4.03 6.55
N ARG A 121 10.86 -4.91 5.54
CA ARG A 121 10.92 -4.52 4.12
C ARG A 121 9.50 -4.47 3.56
N GLY A 122 8.84 -3.32 3.71
CA GLY A 122 7.55 -3.02 3.08
C GLY A 122 7.61 -3.06 1.54
N CYS A 123 6.52 -2.67 0.88
CA CYS A 123 6.43 -2.49 -0.58
C CYS A 123 7.37 -1.35 -1.08
N LEU A 124 8.67 -1.48 -0.87
CA LEU A 124 9.66 -0.57 -1.39
C LEU A 124 10.13 -1.06 -2.76
N PRO A 125 10.33 -0.16 -3.75
CA PRO A 125 11.00 -0.55 -4.97
C PRO A 125 12.40 -1.08 -4.63
N ASN A 126 12.83 -2.16 -5.31
CA ASN A 126 14.19 -2.68 -5.21
C ASN A 126 15.17 -1.57 -5.58
N GLU A 127 15.83 -0.98 -4.61
CA GLU A 127 17.08 -0.28 -4.89
C GLU A 127 18.14 -1.35 -5.10
N GLU A 128 18.73 -1.38 -6.28
CA GLU A 128 19.83 -2.26 -6.64
C GLU A 128 21.04 -1.93 -5.75
N GLU A 129 21.23 -2.71 -4.70
CA GLU A 129 22.50 -2.72 -3.96
C GLU A 129 23.58 -3.28 -4.86
N GLY A 130 24.34 -2.38 -5.47
CA GLY A 130 25.62 -2.68 -6.07
C GLY A 130 26.61 -3.17 -5.01
N SER A 131 26.51 -4.42 -4.60
CA SER A 131 27.54 -5.04 -3.75
C SER A 131 28.54 -5.81 -4.61
N ARG A 132 29.66 -5.16 -4.85
CA ARG A 132 30.87 -5.81 -5.31
C ARG A 132 31.33 -6.81 -4.23
N ARG A 133 31.20 -8.11 -4.48
CA ARG A 133 32.03 -9.13 -3.84
C ARG A 133 32.65 -10.03 -4.88
N ALA A 134 33.97 -9.95 -4.90
CA ALA A 134 34.87 -10.78 -5.67
C ALA A 134 34.81 -12.25 -5.19
N GLY A 135 34.85 -13.17 -6.14
CA GLY A 135 35.54 -14.47 -6.06
C GLY A 135 34.75 -15.63 -5.47
N ASN A 136 34.26 -16.56 -6.30
CA ASN A 136 34.87 -17.88 -6.35
C ASN A 136 34.42 -18.66 -7.60
N ARG A 137 35.39 -19.43 -8.15
CA ARG A 137 35.30 -20.24 -9.36
C ARG A 137 34.43 -21.48 -9.13
N GLY A 138 33.64 -21.88 -10.16
CA GLY A 138 33.01 -23.19 -10.19
C GLY A 138 32.03 -23.31 -11.38
N GLY A 139 32.43 -24.06 -12.44
CA GLY A 139 31.77 -24.15 -13.71
C GLY A 139 30.39 -24.81 -13.70
N GLY A 140 29.65 -24.54 -14.76
CA GLY A 140 28.36 -25.15 -15.06
C GLY A 140 27.65 -24.39 -16.17
N HIS A 141 28.00 -24.73 -17.43
CA HIS A 141 27.28 -24.33 -18.63
C HIS A 141 25.85 -24.90 -18.58
N HIS A 142 24.84 -24.11 -18.38
CA HIS A 142 23.50 -24.32 -18.93
C HIS A 142 22.91 -22.98 -19.25
N GLY A 143 22.83 -22.64 -20.53
CA GLY A 143 22.19 -21.45 -21.05
C GLY A 143 20.71 -21.42 -20.69
N TRP A 144 20.35 -20.49 -19.82
CA TRP A 144 18.98 -20.08 -19.62
C TRP A 144 18.75 -18.80 -20.44
N GLN A 145 18.26 -19.01 -21.67
CA GLN A 145 17.63 -17.94 -22.41
C GLN A 145 16.45 -17.44 -21.57
N GLY A 146 16.59 -16.27 -20.97
CA GLY A 146 15.53 -15.57 -20.31
C GLY A 146 14.41 -15.23 -21.29
N ARG A 147 13.45 -16.14 -21.45
CA ARG A 147 12.16 -15.83 -22.06
C ARG A 147 11.42 -14.97 -21.03
N GLY A 148 11.37 -13.67 -21.28
CA GLY A 148 10.44 -12.78 -20.64
C GLY A 148 9.04 -13.38 -20.74
N ARG A 149 8.44 -13.73 -19.59
CA ARG A 149 7.03 -14.14 -19.50
C ARG A 149 6.14 -12.92 -19.74
N MET A 150 6.08 -12.50 -20.98
CA MET A 150 5.01 -11.69 -21.52
C MET A 150 4.10 -12.62 -22.32
N GLY A 151 2.90 -12.89 -21.80
CA GLY A 151 1.83 -13.46 -22.60
C GLY A 151 1.72 -14.99 -22.56
N GLY A 152 1.22 -15.55 -21.44
CA GLY A 152 0.49 -16.82 -21.49
C GLY A 152 -0.90 -16.58 -22.09
N PRO A 153 -1.47 -17.49 -22.92
CA PRO A 153 -2.78 -17.32 -23.55
C PRO A 153 -3.99 -17.40 -22.60
N SER A 154 -3.75 -17.41 -21.28
CA SER A 154 -4.77 -17.49 -20.22
C SER A 154 -4.94 -16.24 -19.40
N ALA A 155 -4.23 -15.13 -19.69
CA ALA A 155 -4.61 -13.83 -19.15
C ALA A 155 -5.88 -13.41 -19.89
N GLY A 156 -7.04 -13.64 -19.25
CA GLY A 156 -8.34 -13.20 -19.74
C GLY A 156 -8.23 -11.75 -20.16
N SER A 157 -8.16 -11.52 -21.43
CA SER A 157 -8.22 -10.18 -22.01
C SER A 157 -9.64 -9.69 -21.76
N SER A 158 -9.86 -8.94 -20.69
CA SER A 158 -10.96 -7.98 -20.67
C SER A 158 -10.69 -7.10 -21.89
N ARG A 159 -11.41 -7.39 -22.99
CA ARG A 159 -11.34 -6.58 -24.22
C ARG A 159 -11.91 -5.23 -23.85
N VAL A 160 -11.03 -4.28 -23.62
CA VAL A 160 -11.40 -2.89 -23.39
C VAL A 160 -11.72 -2.31 -24.76
N PHE A 161 -12.86 -1.63 -24.86
CA PHE A 161 -13.32 -1.01 -26.10
C PHE A 161 -13.28 0.51 -25.95
N CYS A 162 -13.04 1.19 -27.09
CA CYS A 162 -13.36 2.59 -27.26
C CYS A 162 -14.79 2.68 -27.80
N VAL A 163 -15.64 3.49 -27.18
CA VAL A 163 -17.05 3.66 -27.54
C VAL A 163 -17.33 5.10 -27.84
N CYS A 164 -18.05 5.36 -28.90
CA CYS A 164 -18.54 6.69 -29.24
C CYS A 164 -19.80 7.00 -28.45
N PRO A 165 -19.83 8.02 -27.59
CA PRO A 165 -21.03 8.37 -26.81
C PRO A 165 -22.14 8.96 -27.66
N HIS A 166 -21.83 9.42 -28.88
CA HIS A 166 -22.81 10.05 -29.75
C HIS A 166 -23.56 9.08 -30.67
N CYS A 167 -22.87 8.06 -31.22
CA CYS A 167 -23.49 7.14 -32.19
C CYS A 167 -23.42 5.66 -31.76
N GLY A 168 -22.79 5.35 -30.60
CA GLY A 168 -22.67 3.98 -30.10
C GLY A 168 -21.64 3.10 -30.83
N TYR A 169 -20.88 3.65 -31.77
CA TYR A 169 -19.84 2.91 -32.47
C TYR A 169 -18.79 2.39 -31.49
N ARG A 170 -18.34 1.13 -31.64
CA ARG A 170 -17.39 0.45 -30.75
C ARG A 170 -16.24 -0.12 -31.54
N GLU A 171 -15.02 0.10 -31.07
CA GLU A 171 -13.81 -0.54 -31.59
C GLU A 171 -12.90 -1.04 -30.47
N PRO A 172 -12.06 -2.07 -30.70
CA PRO A 172 -11.11 -2.53 -29.71
C PRO A 172 -10.11 -1.42 -29.35
N HIS A 173 -9.86 -1.27 -28.03
CA HIS A 173 -8.88 -0.31 -27.54
C HIS A 173 -7.46 -0.72 -27.95
N GLU A 174 -6.75 0.17 -28.60
CA GLU A 174 -5.35 -0.01 -28.96
C GLU A 174 -4.44 0.44 -27.80
N ARG A 175 -3.55 -0.45 -27.37
CA ARG A 175 -2.63 -0.16 -26.27
C ARG A 175 -1.70 1.00 -26.62
N GLY A 176 -1.65 2.01 -25.75
CA GLY A 176 -0.80 3.18 -25.92
C GLY A 176 -1.47 4.36 -26.61
N VAL A 177 -2.68 4.20 -27.15
CA VAL A 177 -3.45 5.29 -27.78
C VAL A 177 -4.71 5.57 -26.97
N PRO A 178 -4.85 6.74 -26.32
CA PRO A 178 -6.06 7.09 -25.58
C PRO A 178 -7.28 7.18 -26.50
N CYS A 179 -8.45 6.65 -26.06
CA CYS A 179 -9.66 6.63 -26.86
C CYS A 179 -10.11 8.03 -27.31
N TYR A 180 -9.92 9.07 -26.49
CA TYR A 180 -10.30 10.45 -26.84
C TYR A 180 -9.46 11.08 -27.96
N GLN A 181 -8.28 10.51 -28.27
CA GLN A 181 -7.45 10.97 -29.39
C GLN A 181 -7.88 10.37 -30.74
N LYS A 182 -8.80 9.40 -30.73
CA LYS A 182 -9.35 8.78 -31.91
C LYS A 182 -10.73 9.36 -32.22
N PRO A 183 -10.91 10.09 -33.35
CA PRO A 183 -12.23 10.50 -33.77
C PRO A 183 -13.04 9.27 -34.21
N CYS A 184 -14.31 9.22 -33.87
CA CYS A 184 -15.21 8.16 -34.29
C CYS A 184 -15.32 8.11 -35.83
N PRO A 185 -15.07 6.98 -36.49
CA PRO A 185 -15.09 6.88 -37.94
C PRO A 185 -16.52 7.06 -38.52
N SER A 186 -17.54 6.93 -37.68
CA SER A 186 -18.94 7.06 -38.10
C SER A 186 -19.48 8.48 -38.00
N CYS A 187 -19.10 9.27 -36.99
CA CYS A 187 -19.67 10.60 -36.77
C CYS A 187 -18.65 11.68 -36.37
N GLY A 188 -17.36 11.35 -36.30
CA GLY A 188 -16.28 12.30 -35.99
C GLY A 188 -16.19 12.75 -34.54
N ALA A 189 -17.07 12.29 -33.62
CA ALA A 189 -17.04 12.66 -32.21
C ALA A 189 -15.89 11.95 -31.48
N GLU A 190 -15.41 12.54 -30.39
CA GLU A 190 -14.38 11.92 -29.53
C GLU A 190 -14.92 10.61 -28.88
N MET A 191 -14.07 9.58 -28.84
CA MET A 191 -14.43 8.30 -28.27
C MET A 191 -14.03 8.22 -26.80
N THR A 192 -14.79 7.45 -26.01
CA THR A 192 -14.54 7.19 -24.59
C THR A 192 -14.17 5.74 -24.36
N ARG A 193 -13.50 5.46 -23.27
CA ARG A 193 -13.13 4.08 -22.86
C ARG A 193 -14.28 3.46 -22.09
N GLU A 194 -14.68 2.24 -22.49
CA GLU A 194 -15.62 1.41 -21.75
C GLU A 194 -14.89 0.39 -20.86
#